data_1c5e203c1444db7bd1db474189d7312d
#
_entry.id   1c5e203c1444db7bd1db474189d7312d
#
_cell.length_a   1.000
_cell.length_b   1.000
_cell.length_c   1.000
_cell.angle_alpha   90.00
_cell.angle_beta   90.00
_cell.angle_gamma   90.00
#
_symmetry.space_group_name_H-M   'P 1'
#
loop_
_entity.id
_entity.type
_entity.pdbx_description
1 polymer ?
#
loop_
_entity_poly.entity_id
_entity_poly.type
_entity_poly.pdbx_seq_one_letter_code
_entity_poly.pdbx_strand_id
1 'polypeptide(L)'
;MKTPIRVAVTGAAGQIGYALLFRIASGEMLGKDQPVILQLLDLPQAQNAVKGVMMELQDCAFPLLAGMIATDDPEVAFKDAQIAILVGARPRSKGMERADLLQANAQIFTVQGAALNKVADRNVKVLVVGNPANTNAYIAMKSAPDLPAKNFTAMLRLDHNRAASQLAEKTGKAVADIEKLCVWGNHSPTMYADYRFATIGGQSVKDMINDQQWNAEVFLPTVGKRGAAIIEARGLSSAASAANAAIDHIRDWVLGTNGKWVTMGIPSDGSYGIPEGTIFGFPVTCENGEYQLVRDLEIDDFSRERINITLKELEDEKAGVAHLL
;
A
#
# COMPACT_ATOMS: atom_id res chain seq x y z
N MET A 1 -7.44 10.16 27.97
CA MET A 1 -6.95 9.37 26.84
C MET A 1 -7.88 9.59 25.66
N LYS A 2 -7.35 9.63 24.43
CA LYS A 2 -8.18 9.67 23.21
C LYS A 2 -9.04 8.39 23.11
N THR A 3 -10.15 8.46 22.41
CA THR A 3 -10.94 7.27 22.07
C THR A 3 -10.11 6.31 21.21
N PRO A 4 -10.08 5.01 21.53
CA PRO A 4 -9.33 4.05 20.73
C PRO A 4 -9.82 3.98 19.28
N ILE A 5 -8.88 3.93 18.32
CA ILE A 5 -9.17 3.70 16.91
C ILE A 5 -9.18 2.20 16.64
N ARG A 6 -10.19 1.72 15.91
CA ARG A 6 -10.32 0.33 15.47
C ARG A 6 -9.54 0.11 14.19
N VAL A 7 -8.53 -0.74 14.27
CA VAL A 7 -7.65 -1.09 13.15
C VAL A 7 -7.81 -2.57 12.81
N ALA A 8 -8.40 -2.85 11.67
CA ALA A 8 -8.51 -4.20 11.15
C ALA A 8 -7.28 -4.56 10.29
N VAL A 9 -6.74 -5.75 10.50
CA VAL A 9 -5.61 -6.28 9.73
C VAL A 9 -5.95 -7.69 9.28
N THR A 10 -5.89 -7.94 7.97
CA THR A 10 -6.09 -9.29 7.39
C THR A 10 -4.75 -9.98 7.17
N GLY A 11 -4.71 -11.32 7.22
CA GLY A 11 -3.46 -12.06 7.19
C GLY A 11 -2.60 -11.80 8.43
N ALA A 12 -3.24 -11.67 9.58
CA ALA A 12 -2.64 -11.22 10.84
C ALA A 12 -1.51 -12.12 11.34
N ALA A 13 -1.58 -13.42 11.08
CA ALA A 13 -0.55 -14.40 11.45
C ALA A 13 0.58 -14.53 10.41
N GLY A 14 0.46 -13.86 9.25
CA GLY A 14 1.49 -13.86 8.22
C GLY A 14 2.70 -13.00 8.59
N GLN A 15 3.81 -13.12 7.85
CA GLN A 15 5.04 -12.37 8.16
C GLN A 15 4.87 -10.86 8.12
N ILE A 16 4.11 -10.33 7.16
CA ILE A 16 3.83 -8.88 7.08
C ILE A 16 2.92 -8.48 8.25
N GLY A 17 1.84 -9.25 8.51
CA GLY A 17 0.94 -9.01 9.64
C GLY A 17 1.69 -8.98 10.96
N TYR A 18 2.50 -9.99 11.23
CA TYR A 18 3.34 -10.06 12.42
C TYR A 18 4.26 -8.84 12.57
N ALA A 19 4.99 -8.45 11.51
CA ALA A 19 5.85 -7.28 11.56
C ALA A 19 5.09 -5.95 11.73
N LEU A 20 3.83 -5.88 11.28
CA LEU A 20 3.00 -4.70 11.29
C LEU A 20 2.34 -4.45 12.66
N LEU A 21 1.77 -5.49 13.27
CA LEU A 21 0.91 -5.39 14.44
C LEU A 21 1.61 -4.77 15.66
N PHE A 22 2.84 -5.17 15.93
CA PHE A 22 3.63 -4.64 17.06
C PHE A 22 3.94 -3.16 16.89
N ARG A 23 4.18 -2.72 15.68
CA ARG A 23 4.45 -1.32 15.34
C ARG A 23 3.19 -0.46 15.42
N ILE A 24 2.04 -0.99 15.04
CA ILE A 24 0.75 -0.32 15.24
C ILE A 24 0.50 -0.15 16.75
N ALA A 25 0.63 -1.23 17.52
CA ALA A 25 0.39 -1.24 18.97
C ALA A 25 1.38 -0.33 19.74
N SER A 26 2.62 -0.18 19.25
CA SER A 26 3.62 0.72 19.85
C SER A 26 3.40 2.21 19.53
N GLY A 27 2.42 2.54 18.67
CA GLY A 27 2.08 3.92 18.29
C GLY A 27 2.92 4.50 17.14
N GLU A 28 3.60 3.67 16.34
CA GLU A 28 4.37 4.17 15.20
C GLU A 28 3.48 4.63 14.03
N MET A 29 2.27 4.09 13.93
CA MET A 29 1.35 4.42 12.84
C MET A 29 0.48 5.65 13.13
N LEU A 30 -0.08 5.77 14.33
CA LEU A 30 -1.09 6.79 14.64
C LEU A 30 -0.63 7.80 15.70
N GLY A 31 0.62 7.71 16.13
CA GLY A 31 1.18 8.58 17.17
C GLY A 31 1.20 7.94 18.56
N LYS A 32 2.05 8.49 19.42
CA LYS A 32 2.35 7.93 20.75
C LYS A 32 1.28 8.19 21.80
N ASP A 33 0.21 8.87 21.44
CA ASP A 33 -0.92 9.21 22.33
C ASP A 33 -2.27 8.65 21.83
N GLN A 34 -2.26 7.87 20.72
CA GLN A 34 -3.47 7.30 20.12
C GLN A 34 -3.61 5.82 20.48
N PRO A 35 -4.55 5.45 21.37
CA PRO A 35 -4.87 4.05 21.65
C PRO A 35 -5.50 3.37 20.43
N VAL A 36 -5.30 2.05 20.31
CA VAL A 36 -5.85 1.22 19.23
C VAL A 36 -6.52 -0.04 19.77
N ILE A 37 -7.55 -0.49 19.05
CA ILE A 37 -8.13 -1.82 19.17
C ILE A 37 -7.77 -2.56 17.87
N LEU A 38 -7.04 -3.66 17.98
CA LEU A 38 -6.65 -4.48 16.84
C LEU A 38 -7.73 -5.53 16.55
N GLN A 39 -8.20 -5.58 15.32
CA GLN A 39 -9.16 -6.55 14.80
C GLN A 39 -8.45 -7.43 13.78
N LEU A 40 -8.17 -8.67 14.17
CA LEU A 40 -7.26 -9.58 13.48
C LEU A 40 -8.05 -10.62 12.69
N LEU A 41 -8.01 -10.52 11.37
CA LEU A 41 -8.66 -11.48 10.47
C LEU A 41 -7.62 -12.41 9.87
N ASP A 42 -7.86 -13.70 9.99
CA ASP A 42 -7.09 -14.71 9.27
C ASP A 42 -7.96 -15.95 8.98
N LEU A 43 -7.43 -16.86 8.18
CA LEU A 43 -8.12 -18.08 7.81
C LEU A 43 -8.43 -18.96 9.03
N PRO A 44 -9.48 -19.82 8.99
CA PRO A 44 -9.83 -20.71 10.11
C PRO A 44 -8.64 -21.55 10.61
N GLN A 45 -7.82 -22.09 9.71
CA GLN A 45 -6.64 -22.88 10.05
C GLN A 45 -5.49 -22.06 10.65
N ALA A 46 -5.49 -20.75 10.50
CA ALA A 46 -4.46 -19.85 11.06
C ALA A 46 -4.84 -19.29 12.44
N GLN A 47 -6.05 -19.56 12.96
CA GLN A 47 -6.53 -18.96 14.22
C GLN A 47 -5.65 -19.28 15.43
N ASN A 48 -5.02 -20.45 15.47
CA ASN A 48 -4.07 -20.78 16.55
C ASN A 48 -2.78 -19.93 16.46
N ALA A 49 -2.30 -19.64 15.24
CA ALA A 49 -1.16 -18.73 15.05
C ALA A 49 -1.52 -17.30 15.44
N VAL A 50 -2.72 -16.83 15.10
CA VAL A 50 -3.22 -15.51 15.54
C VAL A 50 -3.27 -15.41 17.06
N LYS A 51 -3.73 -16.46 17.76
CA LYS A 51 -3.69 -16.50 19.23
C LYS A 51 -2.26 -16.36 19.78
N GLY A 52 -1.29 -17.01 19.15
CA GLY A 52 0.13 -16.85 19.50
C GLY A 52 0.60 -15.40 19.36
N VAL A 53 0.27 -14.76 18.25
CA VAL A 53 0.58 -13.34 18.03
C VAL A 53 -0.08 -12.43 19.08
N MET A 54 -1.33 -12.72 19.47
CA MET A 54 -2.01 -11.97 20.54
C MET A 54 -1.32 -12.13 21.89
N MET A 55 -0.83 -13.32 22.23
CA MET A 55 -0.06 -13.54 23.46
C MET A 55 1.22 -12.70 23.47
N GLU A 56 1.98 -12.68 22.37
CA GLU A 56 3.17 -11.83 22.27
C GLU A 56 2.84 -10.32 22.35
N LEU A 57 1.74 -9.89 21.75
CA LEU A 57 1.27 -8.49 21.89
C LEU A 57 0.91 -8.15 23.34
N GLN A 58 0.34 -9.12 24.09
CA GLN A 58 0.08 -8.98 25.53
C GLN A 58 1.39 -8.88 26.32
N ASP A 59 2.35 -9.76 26.02
CA ASP A 59 3.67 -9.79 26.67
C ASP A 59 4.46 -8.49 26.45
N CYS A 60 4.25 -7.80 25.30
CA CYS A 60 4.85 -6.48 25.07
C CYS A 60 4.28 -5.38 25.98
N ALA A 61 3.13 -5.58 26.59
CA ALA A 61 2.48 -4.64 27.52
C ALA A 61 2.38 -3.20 26.94
N PHE A 62 2.06 -3.07 25.65
CA PHE A 62 1.96 -1.76 25.02
C PHE A 62 0.85 -0.90 25.64
N PRO A 63 1.16 0.30 26.15
CA PRO A 63 0.18 1.14 26.83
C PRO A 63 -0.93 1.66 25.91
N LEU A 64 -0.71 1.62 24.59
CA LEU A 64 -1.69 2.06 23.59
C LEU A 64 -2.59 0.93 23.06
N LEU A 65 -2.31 -0.32 23.42
CA LEU A 65 -3.14 -1.45 23.01
C LEU A 65 -4.36 -1.59 23.93
N ALA A 66 -5.49 -1.03 23.49
CA ALA A 66 -6.72 -0.97 24.28
C ALA A 66 -7.57 -2.26 24.18
N GLY A 67 -7.33 -3.10 23.17
CA GLY A 67 -8.02 -4.36 22.98
C GLY A 67 -7.61 -5.09 21.73
N MET A 68 -7.97 -6.37 21.64
CA MET A 68 -7.73 -7.23 20.50
C MET A 68 -8.92 -8.15 20.25
N ILE A 69 -9.26 -8.39 18.99
CA ILE A 69 -10.28 -9.33 18.54
C ILE A 69 -9.64 -10.19 17.45
N ALA A 70 -9.72 -11.51 17.56
CA ALA A 70 -9.30 -12.45 16.52
C ALA A 70 -10.52 -13.18 15.97
N THR A 71 -10.60 -13.33 14.65
CA THR A 71 -11.74 -13.96 13.98
C THR A 71 -11.36 -14.42 12.57
N ASP A 72 -12.13 -15.37 12.05
CA ASP A 72 -12.14 -15.76 10.65
C ASP A 72 -13.35 -15.20 9.87
N ASP A 73 -14.21 -14.43 10.55
CA ASP A 73 -15.37 -13.75 9.96
C ASP A 73 -15.04 -12.29 9.61
N PRO A 74 -15.07 -11.91 8.30
CA PRO A 74 -14.81 -10.55 7.86
C PRO A 74 -15.77 -9.50 8.47
N GLU A 75 -17.05 -9.84 8.70
CA GLU A 75 -18.01 -8.89 9.28
C GLU A 75 -17.67 -8.58 10.75
N VAL A 76 -17.18 -9.56 11.49
CA VAL A 76 -16.69 -9.36 12.85
C VAL A 76 -15.39 -8.53 12.83
N ALA A 77 -14.45 -8.86 11.92
CA ALA A 77 -13.16 -8.17 11.82
C ALA A 77 -13.31 -6.71 11.43
N PHE A 78 -14.23 -6.39 10.51
CA PHE A 78 -14.39 -5.02 10.01
C PHE A 78 -15.44 -4.19 10.75
N LYS A 79 -16.09 -4.76 11.76
CA LYS A 79 -17.12 -4.04 12.50
C LYS A 79 -16.58 -2.74 13.10
N ASP A 80 -17.17 -1.61 12.70
CA ASP A 80 -16.81 -0.27 13.14
C ASP A 80 -15.31 0.07 12.90
N ALA A 81 -14.64 -0.63 11.98
CA ALA A 81 -13.25 -0.36 11.66
C ALA A 81 -13.09 1.01 11.01
N GLN A 82 -12.17 1.80 11.53
CA GLN A 82 -11.81 3.12 11.02
C GLN A 82 -10.59 3.06 10.10
N ILE A 83 -9.78 2.02 10.24
CA ILE A 83 -8.66 1.68 9.38
C ILE A 83 -8.71 0.19 9.09
N ALA A 84 -8.55 -0.19 7.82
CA ALA A 84 -8.47 -1.58 7.40
C ALA A 84 -7.24 -1.78 6.51
N ILE A 85 -6.32 -2.64 6.93
CA ILE A 85 -5.09 -2.98 6.20
C ILE A 85 -5.25 -4.40 5.68
N LEU A 86 -5.50 -4.54 4.38
CA LEU A 86 -5.79 -5.80 3.72
C LEU A 86 -4.49 -6.42 3.20
N VAL A 87 -3.84 -7.20 4.05
CA VAL A 87 -2.55 -7.87 3.77
C VAL A 87 -2.76 -9.27 3.22
N GLY A 88 -3.76 -9.98 3.75
CA GLY A 88 -4.03 -11.36 3.38
C GLY A 88 -4.41 -11.50 1.91
N ALA A 89 -3.57 -12.22 1.17
CA ALA A 89 -3.82 -12.61 -0.21
C ALA A 89 -3.24 -13.99 -0.46
N ARG A 90 -3.77 -14.70 -1.45
CA ARG A 90 -3.22 -16.00 -1.85
C ARG A 90 -1.88 -15.80 -2.55
N PRO A 91 -0.78 -16.37 -2.06
CA PRO A 91 0.52 -16.26 -2.72
C PRO A 91 0.53 -17.10 -4.00
N ARG A 92 1.33 -16.68 -4.98
CA ARG A 92 1.55 -17.47 -6.20
C ARG A 92 2.29 -18.77 -5.84
N SER A 93 1.70 -19.90 -6.19
CA SER A 93 2.34 -21.21 -6.05
C SER A 93 3.02 -21.63 -7.36
N LYS A 94 3.96 -22.58 -7.26
CA LYS A 94 4.65 -23.12 -8.45
C LYS A 94 3.64 -23.76 -9.41
N GLY A 95 3.69 -23.35 -10.67
CA GLY A 95 2.77 -23.83 -11.72
C GLY A 95 1.42 -23.12 -11.80
N MET A 96 1.15 -22.14 -10.94
CA MET A 96 -0.07 -21.33 -11.02
C MET A 96 0.07 -20.23 -12.05
N GLU A 97 -0.88 -20.17 -13.00
CA GLU A 97 -0.95 -19.09 -13.96
C GLU A 97 -1.34 -17.76 -13.31
N ARG A 98 -0.97 -16.63 -13.94
CA ARG A 98 -1.30 -15.29 -13.42
C ARG A 98 -2.82 -15.08 -13.32
N ALA A 99 -3.57 -15.57 -14.31
CA ALA A 99 -5.02 -15.47 -14.33
C ALA A 99 -5.70 -16.22 -13.18
N ASP A 100 -5.22 -17.43 -12.84
CA ASP A 100 -5.76 -18.23 -11.73
C ASP A 100 -5.52 -17.54 -10.39
N LEU A 101 -4.33 -16.95 -10.22
CA LEU A 101 -3.99 -16.19 -9.01
C LEU A 101 -4.87 -14.96 -8.87
N LEU A 102 -5.05 -14.22 -9.96
CA LEU A 102 -5.88 -13.03 -10.01
C LEU A 102 -7.33 -13.35 -9.64
N GLN A 103 -7.88 -14.43 -10.20
CA GLN A 103 -9.24 -14.86 -9.91
C GLN A 103 -9.42 -15.34 -8.46
N ALA A 104 -8.46 -16.10 -7.92
CA ALA A 104 -8.51 -16.56 -6.54
C ALA A 104 -8.44 -15.40 -5.54
N ASN A 105 -7.62 -14.39 -5.80
CA ASN A 105 -7.56 -13.18 -4.99
C ASN A 105 -8.81 -12.31 -5.16
N ALA A 106 -9.37 -12.22 -6.36
CA ALA A 106 -10.60 -11.47 -6.60
C ALA A 106 -11.74 -11.92 -5.69
N GLN A 107 -11.92 -13.22 -5.48
CA GLN A 107 -12.93 -13.76 -4.56
C GLN A 107 -12.71 -13.29 -3.11
N ILE A 108 -11.47 -13.28 -2.65
CA ILE A 108 -11.11 -12.82 -1.30
C ILE A 108 -11.49 -11.34 -1.13
N PHE A 109 -11.09 -10.49 -2.08
CA PHE A 109 -11.30 -9.04 -1.98
C PHE A 109 -12.76 -8.62 -2.26
N THR A 110 -13.51 -9.40 -3.03
CA THR A 110 -14.97 -9.23 -3.17
C THR A 110 -15.66 -9.43 -1.82
N VAL A 111 -15.36 -10.52 -1.12
CA VAL A 111 -15.95 -10.81 0.20
C VAL A 111 -15.55 -9.74 1.23
N GLN A 112 -14.28 -9.36 1.26
CA GLN A 112 -13.80 -8.34 2.19
C GLN A 112 -14.38 -6.95 1.87
N GLY A 113 -14.50 -6.58 0.60
CA GLY A 113 -15.15 -5.33 0.17
C GLY A 113 -16.62 -5.27 0.59
N ALA A 114 -17.36 -6.35 0.37
CA ALA A 114 -18.76 -6.44 0.79
C ALA A 114 -18.92 -6.35 2.32
N ALA A 115 -18.04 -6.99 3.08
CA ALA A 115 -18.06 -6.90 4.54
C ALA A 115 -17.73 -5.47 5.02
N LEU A 116 -16.71 -4.82 4.46
CA LEU A 116 -16.40 -3.41 4.74
C LEU A 116 -17.61 -2.51 4.46
N ASN A 117 -18.27 -2.70 3.33
CA ASN A 117 -19.48 -1.95 2.96
C ASN A 117 -20.58 -2.06 4.00
N LYS A 118 -20.75 -3.25 4.56
CA LYS A 118 -21.84 -3.57 5.49
C LYS A 118 -21.59 -3.05 6.91
N VAL A 119 -20.37 -3.17 7.44
CA VAL A 119 -20.12 -3.03 8.87
C VAL A 119 -19.01 -2.05 9.27
N ALA A 120 -18.18 -1.55 8.33
CA ALA A 120 -17.12 -0.62 8.67
C ALA A 120 -17.65 0.80 8.91
N ASP A 121 -16.82 1.64 9.55
CA ASP A 121 -17.08 3.09 9.60
C ASP A 121 -17.19 3.66 8.18
N ARG A 122 -18.10 4.60 7.95
CA ARG A 122 -18.32 5.18 6.61
C ARG A 122 -17.10 5.95 6.07
N ASN A 123 -16.22 6.41 6.95
CA ASN A 123 -14.97 7.08 6.63
C ASN A 123 -13.75 6.15 6.77
N VAL A 124 -13.96 4.83 6.78
CA VAL A 124 -12.87 3.85 6.88
C VAL A 124 -11.78 4.12 5.86
N LYS A 125 -10.53 4.07 6.31
CA LYS A 125 -9.36 4.16 5.42
C LYS A 125 -8.89 2.75 5.10
N VAL A 126 -8.99 2.35 3.85
CA VAL A 126 -8.64 1.01 3.40
C VAL A 126 -7.31 1.06 2.63
N LEU A 127 -6.33 0.31 3.12
CA LEU A 127 -5.06 0.10 2.45
C LEU A 127 -4.94 -1.35 2.01
N VAL A 128 -4.83 -1.59 0.72
CA VAL A 128 -4.59 -2.92 0.16
C VAL A 128 -3.09 -3.12 -0.06
N VAL A 129 -2.56 -4.15 0.59
CA VAL A 129 -1.16 -4.60 0.53
C VAL A 129 -1.01 -5.91 -0.24
N GLY A 130 -2.02 -6.78 -0.14
CA GLY A 130 -2.02 -8.08 -0.82
C GLY A 130 -2.01 -7.96 -2.35
N ASN A 131 -1.09 -8.69 -3.00
CA ASN A 131 -0.88 -8.62 -4.45
C ASN A 131 -1.89 -9.45 -5.25
N PRO A 132 -2.25 -8.95 -6.46
CA PRO A 132 -1.90 -7.67 -7.08
C PRO A 132 -2.63 -6.49 -6.43
N ALA A 133 -1.89 -5.60 -5.79
CA ALA A 133 -2.44 -4.62 -4.85
C ALA A 133 -3.44 -3.64 -5.48
N ASN A 134 -3.11 -3.06 -6.65
CA ASN A 134 -3.99 -2.09 -7.31
C ASN A 134 -5.31 -2.75 -7.75
N THR A 135 -5.24 -3.93 -8.36
CA THR A 135 -6.42 -4.65 -8.83
C THR A 135 -7.26 -5.17 -7.68
N ASN A 136 -6.64 -5.66 -6.61
CA ASN A 136 -7.34 -6.06 -5.39
C ASN A 136 -8.04 -4.87 -4.70
N ALA A 137 -7.42 -3.69 -4.68
CA ALA A 137 -8.05 -2.47 -4.19
C ALA A 137 -9.26 -2.06 -5.06
N TYR A 138 -9.13 -2.19 -6.38
CA TYR A 138 -10.23 -1.95 -7.31
C TYR A 138 -11.42 -2.90 -7.07
N ILE A 139 -11.15 -4.19 -6.86
CA ILE A 139 -12.18 -5.20 -6.56
C ILE A 139 -12.88 -4.88 -5.24
N ALA A 140 -12.13 -4.62 -4.16
CA ALA A 140 -12.69 -4.27 -2.87
C ALA A 140 -13.56 -3.00 -2.95
N MET A 141 -13.08 -1.97 -3.67
CA MET A 141 -13.83 -0.73 -3.91
C MET A 141 -15.15 -0.98 -4.65
N LYS A 142 -15.12 -1.78 -5.73
CA LYS A 142 -16.33 -2.12 -6.49
C LYS A 142 -17.32 -2.96 -5.70
N SER A 143 -16.84 -3.77 -4.77
CA SER A 143 -17.66 -4.59 -3.86
C SER A 143 -18.21 -3.82 -2.66
N ALA A 144 -17.87 -2.54 -2.54
CA ALA A 144 -18.33 -1.66 -1.45
C ALA A 144 -19.00 -0.38 -2.00
N PRO A 145 -20.16 -0.51 -2.70
CA PRO A 145 -20.77 0.60 -3.44
C PRO A 145 -21.27 1.75 -2.55
N ASP A 146 -21.52 1.52 -1.27
CA ASP A 146 -22.01 2.54 -0.33
C ASP A 146 -20.87 3.29 0.38
N LEU A 147 -19.62 2.85 0.20
CA LEU A 147 -18.44 3.56 0.70
C LEU A 147 -17.86 4.49 -0.39
N PRO A 148 -17.38 5.68 -0.02
CA PRO A 148 -16.69 6.54 -0.97
C PRO A 148 -15.49 5.84 -1.63
N ALA A 149 -15.37 5.92 -2.94
CA ALA A 149 -14.26 5.31 -3.68
C ALA A 149 -12.89 5.75 -3.14
N LYS A 150 -12.76 7.00 -2.71
CA LYS A 150 -11.53 7.57 -2.13
C LYS A 150 -11.07 6.89 -0.84
N ASN A 151 -11.93 6.10 -0.19
CA ASN A 151 -11.54 5.34 0.99
C ASN A 151 -10.62 4.16 0.68
N PHE A 152 -10.54 3.75 -0.59
CA PHE A 152 -9.76 2.59 -1.03
C PHE A 152 -8.45 3.00 -1.67
N THR A 153 -7.34 2.49 -1.12
CA THR A 153 -5.99 2.77 -1.63
C THR A 153 -5.18 1.49 -1.79
N ALA A 154 -4.18 1.52 -2.68
CA ALA A 154 -3.20 0.46 -2.86
C ALA A 154 -1.81 0.91 -2.42
N MET A 155 -1.01 -0.01 -1.88
CA MET A 155 0.31 0.32 -1.35
C MET A 155 1.37 0.34 -2.46
N LEU A 156 1.76 1.56 -2.87
CA LEU A 156 2.96 1.82 -3.66
C LEU A 156 4.06 2.50 -2.83
N ARG A 157 3.84 2.68 -1.52
CA ARG A 157 4.83 3.29 -0.64
C ARG A 157 6.13 2.48 -0.55
N LEU A 158 6.07 1.16 -0.68
CA LEU A 158 7.26 0.33 -0.73
C LEU A 158 8.13 0.65 -1.96
N ASP A 159 7.52 0.86 -3.12
CA ASP A 159 8.22 1.25 -4.35
C ASP A 159 8.82 2.65 -4.22
N HIS A 160 8.07 3.58 -3.62
CA HIS A 160 8.55 4.92 -3.29
C HIS A 160 9.78 4.86 -2.37
N ASN A 161 9.74 4.08 -1.29
CA ASN A 161 10.85 3.94 -0.35
C ASN A 161 12.08 3.28 -1.00
N ARG A 162 11.87 2.31 -1.89
CA ARG A 162 12.95 1.70 -2.71
C ARG A 162 13.60 2.72 -3.64
N ALA A 163 12.79 3.52 -4.33
CA ALA A 163 13.30 4.58 -5.20
C ALA A 163 14.08 5.63 -4.41
N ALA A 164 13.55 6.11 -3.29
CA ALA A 164 14.23 7.06 -2.42
C ALA A 164 15.59 6.53 -1.92
N SER A 165 15.64 5.25 -1.52
CA SER A 165 16.90 4.61 -1.10
C SER A 165 17.95 4.56 -2.21
N GLN A 166 17.55 4.26 -3.46
CA GLN A 166 18.49 4.26 -4.61
C GLN A 166 18.98 5.66 -4.95
N LEU A 167 18.13 6.68 -4.85
CA LEU A 167 18.54 8.07 -5.05
C LEU A 167 19.49 8.55 -3.95
N ALA A 168 19.23 8.19 -2.70
CA ALA A 168 20.11 8.49 -1.57
C ALA A 168 21.49 7.88 -1.77
N GLU A 169 21.57 6.61 -2.18
CA GLU A 169 22.81 5.91 -2.47
C GLU A 169 23.57 6.56 -3.64
N LYS A 170 22.89 6.86 -4.76
CA LYS A 170 23.51 7.49 -5.94
C LYS A 170 24.05 8.89 -5.66
N THR A 171 23.36 9.68 -4.85
CA THR A 171 23.71 11.07 -4.55
C THR A 171 24.59 11.23 -3.31
N GLY A 172 24.74 10.19 -2.49
CA GLY A 172 25.43 10.26 -1.20
C GLY A 172 24.72 11.13 -0.17
N LYS A 173 23.39 11.31 -0.30
CA LYS A 173 22.56 12.13 0.59
C LYS A 173 21.64 11.26 1.45
N ALA A 174 21.05 11.84 2.52
CA ALA A 174 20.13 11.11 3.37
C ALA A 174 18.78 10.91 2.67
N VAL A 175 18.14 9.77 2.89
CA VAL A 175 16.78 9.48 2.37
C VAL A 175 15.77 10.55 2.81
N ALA A 176 15.91 11.06 4.04
CA ALA A 176 15.03 12.08 4.60
C ALA A 176 15.07 13.44 3.87
N ASP A 177 16.15 13.71 3.13
CA ASP A 177 16.33 14.96 2.38
C ASP A 177 15.67 14.91 0.99
N ILE A 178 15.24 13.73 0.53
CA ILE A 178 14.61 13.56 -0.79
C ILE A 178 13.15 13.98 -0.70
N GLU A 179 12.79 14.96 -1.49
CA GLU A 179 11.43 15.48 -1.60
C GLU A 179 10.92 15.37 -3.04
N LYS A 180 9.60 15.45 -3.24
CA LYS A 180 8.92 15.46 -4.54
C LYS A 180 9.23 14.26 -5.45
N LEU A 181 9.55 13.12 -4.85
CA LEU A 181 9.62 11.85 -5.56
C LEU A 181 8.21 11.28 -5.77
N CYS A 182 7.97 10.63 -6.90
CA CYS A 182 6.73 9.90 -7.13
C CYS A 182 6.98 8.55 -7.84
N VAL A 183 6.00 7.65 -7.70
CA VAL A 183 5.96 6.39 -8.44
C VAL A 183 4.58 6.28 -9.11
N TRP A 184 4.59 6.17 -10.43
CA TRP A 184 3.37 6.08 -11.23
C TRP A 184 2.99 4.62 -11.48
N GLY A 185 1.68 4.34 -11.46
CA GLY A 185 1.14 3.11 -12.04
C GLY A 185 0.78 2.00 -11.08
N ASN A 186 1.07 0.79 -11.52
CA ASN A 186 0.77 -0.47 -10.84
C ASN A 186 1.89 -0.85 -9.86
N HIS A 187 1.56 -1.46 -8.74
CA HIS A 187 2.56 -2.09 -7.87
C HIS A 187 3.07 -3.38 -8.51
N SER A 188 3.91 -3.24 -9.52
CA SER A 188 4.49 -4.32 -10.34
C SER A 188 5.83 -3.89 -10.92
N PRO A 189 6.56 -4.77 -11.63
CA PRO A 189 7.79 -4.37 -12.32
C PRO A 189 7.60 -3.30 -13.41
N THR A 190 6.37 -3.02 -13.84
CA THR A 190 6.06 -1.97 -14.84
C THR A 190 5.92 -0.58 -14.23
N MET A 191 5.85 -0.45 -12.89
CA MET A 191 5.75 0.85 -12.23
C MET A 191 6.86 1.80 -12.68
N TYR A 192 6.55 3.08 -12.74
CA TYR A 192 7.50 4.10 -13.12
C TYR A 192 7.91 4.97 -11.94
N ALA A 193 9.12 4.75 -11.43
CA ALA A 193 9.73 5.61 -10.42
C ALA A 193 10.29 6.87 -11.10
N ASP A 194 9.70 8.03 -10.78
CA ASP A 194 9.96 9.30 -11.46
C ASP A 194 10.61 10.30 -10.49
N TYR A 195 11.88 10.56 -10.67
CA TYR A 195 12.63 11.53 -9.89
C TYR A 195 12.86 12.87 -10.60
N ARG A 196 12.19 13.13 -11.73
CA ARG A 196 12.35 14.37 -12.49
C ARG A 196 12.03 15.62 -11.68
N PHE A 197 11.10 15.51 -10.75
CA PHE A 197 10.68 16.59 -9.85
C PHE A 197 11.38 16.54 -8.49
N ALA A 198 12.11 15.43 -8.23
CA ALA A 198 12.71 15.23 -6.92
C ALA A 198 13.78 16.28 -6.63
N THR A 199 13.80 16.72 -5.36
CA THR A 199 14.78 17.71 -4.88
C THR A 199 15.44 17.23 -3.60
N ILE A 200 16.66 17.72 -3.37
CA ILE A 200 17.42 17.57 -2.12
C ILE A 200 17.91 18.96 -1.73
N GLY A 201 17.44 19.49 -0.61
CA GLY A 201 17.78 20.84 -0.18
C GLY A 201 17.41 21.92 -1.22
N GLY A 202 16.34 21.70 -2.00
CA GLY A 202 15.88 22.58 -3.07
C GLY A 202 16.64 22.42 -4.40
N GLN A 203 17.67 21.58 -4.47
CA GLN A 203 18.40 21.30 -5.72
C GLN A 203 17.75 20.12 -6.45
N SER A 204 17.69 20.20 -7.78
CA SER A 204 17.13 19.13 -8.63
C SER A 204 17.98 17.85 -8.55
N VAL A 205 17.36 16.74 -8.18
CA VAL A 205 18.02 15.42 -8.17
C VAL A 205 18.38 14.98 -9.59
N LYS A 206 17.52 15.31 -10.58
CA LYS A 206 17.80 15.03 -11.99
C LYS A 206 19.10 15.69 -12.46
N ASP A 207 19.31 16.96 -12.08
CA ASP A 207 20.52 17.68 -12.47
C ASP A 207 21.75 17.22 -11.68
N MET A 208 21.59 16.84 -10.41
CA MET A 208 22.67 16.28 -9.60
C MET A 208 23.17 14.94 -10.16
N ILE A 209 22.27 14.09 -10.62
CA ILE A 209 22.60 12.78 -11.19
C ILE A 209 23.08 12.93 -12.63
N ASN A 210 22.35 13.69 -13.45
CA ASN A 210 22.62 13.99 -14.85
C ASN A 210 23.10 12.78 -15.67
N ASP A 211 22.44 11.63 -15.48
CA ASP A 211 22.83 10.34 -16.05
C ASP A 211 21.57 9.57 -16.47
N GLN A 212 21.12 9.82 -17.70
CA GLN A 212 19.93 9.20 -18.26
C GLN A 212 20.12 7.70 -18.50
N GLN A 213 21.36 7.27 -18.80
CA GLN A 213 21.64 5.85 -18.95
C GLN A 213 21.50 5.11 -17.63
N TRP A 214 22.02 5.66 -16.55
CA TRP A 214 21.83 5.11 -15.22
C TRP A 214 20.33 5.04 -14.85
N ASN A 215 19.56 6.08 -15.17
CA ASN A 215 18.10 6.06 -14.94
C ASN A 215 17.45 4.86 -15.61
N ALA A 216 17.68 4.70 -16.91
CA ALA A 216 17.01 3.68 -17.73
C ALA A 216 17.51 2.25 -17.48
N GLU A 217 18.82 2.07 -17.30
CA GLU A 217 19.46 0.76 -17.26
C GLU A 217 19.73 0.25 -15.84
N VAL A 218 19.77 1.14 -14.83
CA VAL A 218 20.08 0.77 -13.44
C VAL A 218 18.94 1.10 -12.49
N PHE A 219 18.54 2.37 -12.39
CA PHE A 219 17.57 2.83 -11.40
C PHE A 219 16.20 2.17 -11.57
N LEU A 220 15.57 2.33 -12.74
CA LEU A 220 14.24 1.78 -13.00
C LEU A 220 14.18 0.25 -12.86
N PRO A 221 15.12 -0.52 -13.46
CA PRO A 221 15.13 -1.97 -13.27
C PRO A 221 15.41 -2.40 -11.83
N THR A 222 16.29 -1.70 -11.11
CA THR A 222 16.60 -2.03 -9.71
C THR A 222 15.38 -1.84 -8.82
N VAL A 223 14.69 -0.72 -8.94
CA VAL A 223 13.48 -0.46 -8.16
C VAL A 223 12.37 -1.46 -8.53
N GLY A 224 12.10 -1.66 -9.81
CA GLY A 224 11.05 -2.53 -10.31
C GLY A 224 11.25 -4.01 -9.98
N LYS A 225 12.49 -4.49 -9.97
CA LYS A 225 12.84 -5.89 -9.71
C LYS A 225 13.30 -6.16 -8.27
N ARG A 226 13.28 -5.18 -7.39
CA ARG A 226 13.77 -5.33 -6.00
C ARG A 226 13.09 -6.47 -5.25
N GLY A 227 11.80 -6.67 -5.44
CA GLY A 227 11.08 -7.77 -4.81
C GLY A 227 11.62 -9.14 -5.20
N ALA A 228 11.91 -9.36 -6.48
CA ALA A 228 12.51 -10.61 -6.97
C ALA A 228 13.95 -10.81 -6.42
N ALA A 229 14.75 -9.76 -6.41
CA ALA A 229 16.11 -9.81 -5.84
C ALA A 229 16.12 -10.16 -4.35
N ILE A 230 15.14 -9.68 -3.57
CA ILE A 230 14.99 -10.04 -2.15
C ILE A 230 14.62 -11.52 -2.01
N ILE A 231 13.70 -12.04 -2.84
CA ILE A 231 13.32 -13.44 -2.82
C ILE A 231 14.53 -14.34 -3.17
N GLU A 232 15.32 -13.94 -4.17
CA GLU A 232 16.52 -14.68 -4.56
C GLU A 232 17.55 -14.73 -3.42
N ALA A 233 17.80 -13.58 -2.77
CA ALA A 233 18.80 -13.49 -1.70
C ALA A 233 18.32 -14.10 -0.37
N ARG A 234 17.04 -13.97 -0.02
CA ARG A 234 16.51 -14.31 1.31
C ARG A 234 15.69 -15.61 1.33
N GLY A 235 15.25 -16.09 0.16
CA GLY A 235 14.34 -17.24 0.03
C GLY A 235 12.88 -16.93 0.39
N LEU A 236 12.56 -15.68 0.79
CA LEU A 236 11.25 -15.23 1.22
C LEU A 236 10.97 -13.82 0.69
N SER A 237 9.71 -13.51 0.49
CA SER A 237 9.26 -12.16 0.09
C SER A 237 9.58 -11.09 1.15
N SER A 238 9.57 -9.83 0.73
CA SER A 238 9.65 -8.69 1.64
C SER A 238 8.54 -8.74 2.68
N ALA A 239 8.87 -8.63 3.95
CA ALA A 239 7.91 -8.60 5.05
C ALA A 239 8.06 -7.32 5.89
N ALA A 240 9.22 -7.12 6.53
CA ALA A 240 9.44 -5.96 7.38
C ALA A 240 9.38 -4.63 6.61
N SER A 241 9.95 -4.56 5.39
CA SER A 241 9.88 -3.36 4.56
C SER A 241 8.47 -3.09 4.02
N ALA A 242 7.69 -4.13 3.73
CA ALA A 242 6.29 -3.99 3.36
C ALA A 242 5.44 -3.48 4.54
N ALA A 243 5.66 -4.03 5.73
CA ALA A 243 5.03 -3.53 6.96
C ALA A 243 5.40 -2.07 7.23
N ASN A 244 6.67 -1.70 7.08
CA ASN A 244 7.11 -0.31 7.22
C ASN A 244 6.40 0.62 6.25
N ALA A 245 6.32 0.24 4.98
CA ALA A 245 5.64 1.03 3.96
C ALA A 245 4.14 1.18 4.23
N ALA A 246 3.47 0.15 4.77
CA ALA A 246 2.08 0.22 5.18
C ALA A 246 1.87 1.19 6.38
N ILE A 247 2.77 1.16 7.36
CA ILE A 247 2.81 2.12 8.48
C ILE A 247 2.97 3.55 7.94
N ASP A 248 3.95 3.78 7.07
CA ASP A 248 4.21 5.10 6.49
C ASP A 248 3.00 5.61 5.69
N HIS A 249 2.37 4.75 4.88
CA HIS A 249 1.20 5.10 4.09
C HIS A 249 0.03 5.58 4.96
N ILE A 250 -0.36 4.78 5.96
CA ILE A 250 -1.47 5.14 6.85
C ILE A 250 -1.11 6.33 7.74
N ARG A 251 0.12 6.39 8.26
CA ARG A 251 0.57 7.52 9.08
C ARG A 251 0.45 8.84 8.34
N ASP A 252 0.97 8.88 7.12
CA ASP A 252 0.93 10.08 6.29
C ASP A 252 -0.50 10.45 5.90
N TRP A 253 -1.34 9.46 5.60
CA TRP A 253 -2.76 9.71 5.31
C TRP A 253 -3.51 10.30 6.49
N VAL A 254 -3.29 9.75 7.70
CA VAL A 254 -4.01 10.16 8.91
C VAL A 254 -3.44 11.43 9.54
N LEU A 255 -2.11 11.52 9.66
CA LEU A 255 -1.43 12.60 10.38
C LEU A 255 -0.98 13.74 9.47
N GLY A 256 -0.98 13.53 8.15
CA GLY A 256 -0.55 14.51 7.17
C GLY A 256 0.92 14.39 6.77
N THR A 257 1.24 14.95 5.60
CA THR A 257 2.58 14.94 5.01
C THR A 257 3.33 16.26 5.17
N ASN A 258 2.71 17.27 5.78
CA ASN A 258 3.25 18.64 5.88
C ASN A 258 3.69 19.20 4.51
N GLY A 259 2.88 18.96 3.48
CA GLY A 259 3.14 19.39 2.11
C GLY A 259 4.14 18.54 1.33
N LYS A 260 4.77 17.53 1.93
CA LYS A 260 5.64 16.60 1.21
C LYS A 260 4.84 15.65 0.34
N TRP A 261 5.41 15.32 -0.82
CA TRP A 261 4.80 14.33 -1.70
C TRP A 261 5.10 12.92 -1.21
N VAL A 262 4.08 12.09 -1.26
CA VAL A 262 4.18 10.64 -1.08
C VAL A 262 3.45 9.95 -2.23
N THR A 263 3.72 8.68 -2.44
CA THR A 263 3.03 7.90 -3.47
C THR A 263 1.93 7.07 -2.84
N MET A 264 0.72 7.16 -3.39
CA MET A 264 -0.41 6.31 -3.04
C MET A 264 -1.09 5.79 -4.31
N GLY A 265 -1.51 4.53 -4.29
CA GLY A 265 -2.45 4.00 -5.29
C GLY A 265 -3.86 4.48 -4.95
N ILE A 266 -4.42 5.37 -5.74
CA ILE A 266 -5.73 5.99 -5.49
C ILE A 266 -6.63 5.86 -6.72
N PRO A 267 -7.97 5.91 -6.56
CA PRO A 267 -8.88 6.00 -7.69
C PRO A 267 -8.59 7.23 -8.52
N SER A 268 -8.32 7.03 -9.82
CA SER A 268 -8.12 8.13 -10.76
C SER A 268 -9.39 8.97 -10.92
N ASP A 269 -9.22 10.26 -11.07
CA ASP A 269 -10.25 11.25 -11.42
C ASP A 269 -10.15 11.71 -12.90
N GLY A 270 -9.40 10.97 -13.72
CA GLY A 270 -9.12 11.33 -15.12
C GLY A 270 -7.84 12.14 -15.30
N SER A 271 -7.21 12.62 -14.23
CA SER A 271 -5.95 13.36 -14.31
C SER A 271 -4.86 12.53 -14.97
N TYR A 272 -3.94 13.23 -15.65
CA TYR A 272 -2.81 12.66 -16.39
C TYR A 272 -3.22 11.68 -17.51
N GLY A 273 -4.49 11.67 -17.94
CA GLY A 273 -5.02 10.77 -18.95
C GLY A 273 -5.23 9.34 -18.47
N ILE A 274 -5.27 9.13 -17.16
CA ILE A 274 -5.58 7.82 -16.56
C ILE A 274 -7.10 7.68 -16.43
N PRO A 275 -7.72 6.61 -16.98
CA PRO A 275 -9.17 6.43 -16.94
C PRO A 275 -9.73 6.50 -15.52
N GLU A 276 -10.86 7.20 -15.36
CA GLU A 276 -11.52 7.41 -14.08
C GLU A 276 -11.83 6.08 -13.37
N GLY A 277 -11.64 6.05 -12.05
CA GLY A 277 -11.87 4.89 -11.20
C GLY A 277 -10.79 3.80 -11.26
N THR A 278 -9.75 3.97 -12.11
CA THR A 278 -8.58 3.07 -12.09
C THR A 278 -7.76 3.35 -10.82
N ILE A 279 -7.47 2.33 -10.02
CA ILE A 279 -6.55 2.46 -8.89
C ILE A 279 -5.12 2.53 -9.45
N PHE A 280 -4.54 3.72 -9.40
CA PHE A 280 -3.26 4.02 -10.04
C PHE A 280 -2.35 4.77 -9.06
N GLY A 281 -1.05 4.50 -9.12
CA GLY A 281 -0.04 5.19 -8.33
C GLY A 281 0.13 6.64 -8.77
N PHE A 282 -0.06 7.56 -7.83
CA PHE A 282 0.07 9.00 -8.04
C PHE A 282 0.86 9.65 -6.91
N PRO A 283 1.53 10.79 -7.17
CA PRO A 283 2.03 11.66 -6.11
C PRO A 283 0.85 12.37 -5.44
N VAL A 284 0.83 12.34 -4.11
CA VAL A 284 -0.19 13.00 -3.29
C VAL A 284 0.45 13.76 -2.14
N THR A 285 -0.27 14.74 -1.61
CA THR A 285 -0.07 15.29 -0.27
C THR A 285 -1.23 14.89 0.62
N CYS A 286 -1.02 14.83 1.93
CA CYS A 286 -2.09 14.50 2.86
C CYS A 286 -2.21 15.57 3.94
N GLU A 287 -3.46 15.92 4.27
CA GLU A 287 -3.79 16.87 5.31
C GLU A 287 -5.17 16.55 5.90
N ASN A 288 -5.33 16.67 7.21
CA ASN A 288 -6.61 16.46 7.90
C ASN A 288 -7.28 15.10 7.61
N GLY A 289 -6.47 14.06 7.41
CA GLY A 289 -6.97 12.71 7.11
C GLY A 289 -7.44 12.50 5.67
N GLU A 290 -7.19 13.45 4.77
CA GLU A 290 -7.51 13.39 3.35
C GLU A 290 -6.23 13.47 2.51
N TYR A 291 -6.20 12.74 1.39
CA TYR A 291 -5.15 12.91 0.39
C TYR A 291 -5.60 13.84 -0.75
N GLN A 292 -4.65 14.52 -1.33
CA GLN A 292 -4.86 15.39 -2.48
C GLN A 292 -3.85 15.04 -3.57
N LEU A 293 -4.33 14.81 -4.78
CA LEU A 293 -3.50 14.55 -5.95
C LEU A 293 -2.65 15.79 -6.27
N VAL A 294 -1.35 15.61 -6.44
CA VAL A 294 -0.48 16.63 -7.00
C VAL A 294 -0.81 16.78 -8.48
N ARG A 295 -1.18 18.00 -8.91
CA ARG A 295 -1.68 18.29 -10.25
C ARG A 295 -0.66 19.03 -11.11
N ASP A 296 -0.94 19.10 -12.39
CA ASP A 296 -0.25 19.95 -13.38
C ASP A 296 1.25 19.66 -13.52
N LEU A 297 1.65 18.43 -13.25
CA LEU A 297 3.02 17.98 -13.52
C LEU A 297 3.20 17.74 -15.02
N GLU A 298 4.27 18.28 -15.58
CA GLU A 298 4.62 18.05 -16.98
C GLU A 298 5.03 16.58 -17.19
N ILE A 299 4.40 15.92 -18.15
CA ILE A 299 4.71 14.53 -18.54
C ILE A 299 5.37 14.56 -19.91
N ASP A 300 6.70 14.38 -19.95
CA ASP A 300 7.46 14.26 -21.19
C ASP A 300 7.18 12.91 -21.90
N ASP A 301 7.65 12.78 -23.13
CA ASP A 301 7.38 11.60 -23.99
C ASP A 301 7.88 10.31 -23.34
N PHE A 302 9.08 10.33 -22.74
CA PHE A 302 9.62 9.16 -22.04
C PHE A 302 8.74 8.72 -20.88
N SER A 303 8.31 9.67 -20.07
CA SER A 303 7.43 9.38 -18.93
C SER A 303 6.05 8.94 -19.39
N ARG A 304 5.53 9.51 -20.47
CA ARG A 304 4.25 9.10 -21.05
C ARG A 304 4.28 7.66 -21.50
N GLU A 305 5.35 7.26 -22.18
CA GLU A 305 5.53 5.85 -22.59
C GLU A 305 5.51 4.91 -21.38
N ARG A 306 6.25 5.23 -20.32
CA ARG A 306 6.29 4.43 -19.09
C ARG A 306 4.95 4.36 -18.39
N ILE A 307 4.26 5.48 -18.28
CA ILE A 307 2.91 5.55 -17.71
C ILE A 307 1.92 4.69 -18.52
N ASN A 308 2.00 4.74 -19.84
CA ASN A 308 1.12 3.93 -20.71
C ASN A 308 1.37 2.43 -20.57
N ILE A 309 2.63 2.01 -20.39
CA ILE A 309 2.97 0.59 -20.18
C ILE A 309 2.32 0.06 -18.90
N THR A 310 2.48 0.78 -17.78
CA THR A 310 1.92 0.34 -16.50
C THR A 310 0.39 0.47 -16.45
N LEU A 311 -0.18 1.46 -17.15
CA LEU A 311 -1.63 1.59 -17.32
C LEU A 311 -2.20 0.40 -18.08
N LYS A 312 -1.57 0.03 -19.20
CA LYS A 312 -2.01 -1.13 -20.00
C LYS A 312 -2.03 -2.42 -19.19
N GLU A 313 -1.04 -2.66 -18.33
CA GLU A 313 -1.05 -3.80 -17.43
C GLU A 313 -2.27 -3.79 -16.49
N LEU A 314 -2.61 -2.63 -15.92
CA LEU A 314 -3.80 -2.48 -15.05
C LEU A 314 -5.11 -2.69 -15.82
N GLU A 315 -5.20 -2.20 -17.05
CA GLU A 315 -6.38 -2.42 -17.89
C GLU A 315 -6.58 -3.91 -18.20
N ASP A 316 -5.49 -4.63 -18.49
CA ASP A 316 -5.53 -6.07 -18.73
C ASP A 316 -5.93 -6.85 -17.46
N GLU A 317 -5.41 -6.46 -16.30
CA GLU A 317 -5.81 -7.05 -15.01
C GLU A 317 -7.30 -6.79 -14.71
N LYS A 318 -7.78 -5.56 -14.91
CA LYS A 318 -9.21 -5.22 -14.74
C LYS A 318 -10.11 -6.03 -15.67
N ALA A 319 -9.71 -6.17 -16.94
CA ALA A 319 -10.46 -6.99 -17.91
C ALA A 319 -10.53 -8.45 -17.47
N GLY A 320 -9.44 -8.98 -16.89
CA GLY A 320 -9.39 -10.35 -16.38
C GLY A 320 -10.34 -10.65 -15.23
N VAL A 321 -10.79 -9.63 -14.47
CA VAL A 321 -11.68 -9.78 -13.32
C VAL A 321 -13.08 -9.17 -13.52
N ALA A 322 -13.34 -8.56 -14.67
CA ALA A 322 -14.59 -7.84 -14.93
C ALA A 322 -15.85 -8.72 -14.77
N HIS A 323 -15.73 -10.04 -15.01
CA HIS A 323 -16.83 -11.00 -14.87
C HIS A 323 -17.18 -11.33 -13.41
N LEU A 324 -16.38 -10.86 -12.44
CA LEU A 324 -16.56 -11.09 -10.99
C LEU A 324 -17.14 -9.86 -10.26
N LEU A 325 -17.35 -8.75 -10.97
CA LEU A 325 -17.72 -7.44 -10.40
C LEU A 325 -19.12 -7.00 -10.79
#